data_a2b806d1a6593a60dab261a462d3084d
#
_entry.id   a2b806d1a6593a60dab261a462d3084d
#
_cell.length_a   1.000
_cell.length_b   1.000
_cell.length_c   1.000
_cell.angle_alpha   90.00
_cell.angle_beta   90.00
_cell.angle_gamma   90.00
#
_symmetry.space_group_name_H-M   'P 1'
#
loop_
_entity.id
_entity.type
_entity.pdbx_description
1 polymer ?
#
loop_
_entity_poly.entity_id
_entity_poly.type
_entity_poly.pdbx_seq_one_letter_code
_entity_poly.pdbx_strand_id
1 'polypeptide(L)'
;MTKAQAVWQDPALLPHALDAQGRIGFVHADLDAARRLAFLDGRAQFWTTDGPLLPAQDFAALAADAPPRRVLLHMAFGGSTLAARLLDVPGITRVWREPAIEIALADAIVLGGVGPTTPRVIDALLARPVAGETALSKPSNWANVLTPYWAATGAQLALMTMAPRPYLVAVFRGGRDRISYVLRSAAHFARMVRGGDALLAAAAQTSPQEPPSLLPAARLALVSLDLQYRLFAGAGPRPGVDAATFKRDPVAGAMLLAQALELPLTEQQMAKRFTALADRHAKGGAPFDPAQESALDDEVERHHGSVFAHALDWAAEAGLRFSLSQPTPPDRET
;
A
#
# COMPACT_ATOMS: atom_id res chain seq x y z
N MET A 1 -27.80 -23.46 6.82
CA MET A 1 -26.76 -22.48 6.44
C MET A 1 -26.49 -21.57 7.60
N THR A 2 -25.23 -21.48 8.06
CA THR A 2 -24.84 -20.59 9.15
C THR A 2 -24.76 -19.14 8.66
N LYS A 3 -24.72 -18.15 9.59
CA LYS A 3 -24.52 -16.74 9.21
C LYS A 3 -23.19 -16.53 8.46
N ALA A 4 -22.12 -17.21 8.86
CA ALA A 4 -20.82 -17.14 8.18
C ALA A 4 -20.88 -17.70 6.76
N GLN A 5 -21.59 -18.81 6.54
CA GLN A 5 -21.83 -19.36 5.19
C GLN A 5 -22.61 -18.38 4.31
N ALA A 6 -23.65 -17.72 4.84
CA ALA A 6 -24.41 -16.73 4.09
C ALA A 6 -23.52 -15.54 3.67
N VAL A 7 -22.71 -15.01 4.59
CA VAL A 7 -21.74 -13.94 4.31
C VAL A 7 -20.68 -14.40 3.31
N TRP A 8 -20.19 -15.64 3.43
CA TRP A 8 -19.20 -16.19 2.50
C TRP A 8 -19.70 -16.29 1.07
N GLN A 9 -20.97 -16.63 0.87
CA GLN A 9 -21.59 -16.77 -0.44
C GLN A 9 -21.98 -15.44 -1.09
N ASP A 10 -22.12 -14.38 -0.30
CA ASP A 10 -22.46 -13.05 -0.80
C ASP A 10 -21.20 -12.17 -0.87
N PRO A 11 -20.59 -12.00 -2.06
CA PRO A 11 -19.40 -11.15 -2.21
C PRO A 11 -19.67 -9.65 -2.04
N ALA A 12 -20.94 -9.22 -2.02
CA ALA A 12 -21.29 -7.84 -1.68
C ALA A 12 -21.18 -7.57 -0.17
N LEU A 13 -21.18 -8.60 0.68
CA LEU A 13 -20.84 -8.49 2.09
C LEU A 13 -19.32 -8.40 2.25
N LEU A 14 -18.80 -7.17 2.22
CA LEU A 14 -17.38 -6.85 2.28
C LEU A 14 -16.92 -6.69 3.73
N PRO A 15 -15.79 -7.33 4.15
CA PRO A 15 -15.19 -7.06 5.45
C PRO A 15 -14.71 -5.61 5.52
N HIS A 16 -15.12 -4.87 6.56
CA HIS A 16 -14.89 -3.43 6.66
C HIS A 16 -14.26 -3.00 7.99
N ALA A 17 -14.62 -3.63 9.09
CA ALA A 17 -14.15 -3.28 10.42
C ALA A 17 -13.62 -4.51 11.16
N LEU A 18 -12.71 -4.27 12.11
CA LEU A 18 -12.17 -5.26 13.04
C LEU A 18 -12.30 -4.70 14.45
N ASP A 19 -12.97 -5.42 15.35
CA ASP A 19 -13.08 -4.99 16.73
C ASP A 19 -11.96 -5.55 17.61
N ALA A 20 -11.91 -5.09 18.86
CA ALA A 20 -10.90 -5.49 19.83
C ALA A 20 -10.96 -6.99 20.21
N GLN A 21 -12.06 -7.68 19.93
CA GLN A 21 -12.25 -9.11 20.13
C GLN A 21 -11.87 -9.94 18.90
N GLY A 22 -11.36 -9.31 17.83
CA GLY A 22 -11.02 -9.97 16.57
C GLY A 22 -12.24 -10.38 15.74
N ARG A 23 -13.42 -9.78 15.99
CA ARG A 23 -14.60 -9.99 15.17
C ARG A 23 -14.58 -9.08 13.97
N ILE A 24 -15.02 -9.60 12.84
CA ILE A 24 -15.05 -8.91 11.55
C ILE A 24 -16.43 -8.31 11.36
N GLY A 25 -16.50 -6.99 11.21
CA GLY A 25 -17.68 -6.25 10.81
C GLY A 25 -17.78 -6.17 9.29
N PHE A 26 -18.95 -6.44 8.77
CA PHE A 26 -19.23 -6.41 7.34
C PHE A 26 -20.11 -5.22 6.98
N VAL A 27 -20.05 -4.82 5.71
CA VAL A 27 -20.97 -3.86 5.10
C VAL A 27 -21.53 -4.45 3.81
N HIS A 28 -22.78 -4.14 3.47
CA HIS A 28 -23.35 -4.51 2.19
C HIS A 28 -22.94 -3.46 1.14
N ALA A 29 -21.89 -3.76 0.38
CA ALA A 29 -21.26 -2.84 -0.56
C ALA A 29 -22.12 -2.68 -1.84
N ASP A 30 -22.29 -1.45 -2.29
CA ASP A 30 -22.57 -1.15 -3.69
C ASP A 30 -21.28 -1.36 -4.47
N LEU A 31 -21.20 -2.50 -5.17
CA LEU A 31 -19.99 -2.92 -5.88
C LEU A 31 -19.59 -1.97 -7.01
N ASP A 32 -20.56 -1.29 -7.64
CA ASP A 32 -20.29 -0.32 -8.69
C ASP A 32 -19.82 1.01 -8.11
N ALA A 33 -20.39 1.46 -6.99
CA ALA A 33 -19.88 2.60 -6.25
C ALA A 33 -18.45 2.34 -5.75
N ALA A 34 -18.18 1.17 -5.15
CA ALA A 34 -16.85 0.78 -4.71
C ALA A 34 -15.83 0.80 -5.86
N ARG A 35 -16.22 0.38 -7.08
CA ARG A 35 -15.36 0.43 -8.27
C ARG A 35 -15.03 1.85 -8.72
N ARG A 36 -15.92 2.81 -8.50
CA ARG A 36 -15.69 4.22 -8.88
C ARG A 36 -14.79 4.96 -7.90
N LEU A 37 -14.80 4.59 -6.63
CA LEU A 37 -14.01 5.26 -5.59
C LEU A 37 -12.52 5.00 -5.74
N ALA A 38 -11.71 5.99 -5.36
CA ALA A 38 -10.26 5.85 -5.30
C ALA A 38 -9.80 5.03 -4.08
N PHE A 39 -10.60 5.04 -3.01
CA PHE A 39 -10.27 4.44 -1.72
C PHE A 39 -11.53 3.87 -1.05
N LEU A 40 -11.38 2.73 -0.36
CA LEU A 40 -12.45 2.05 0.38
C LEU A 40 -12.17 2.09 1.90
N ASP A 41 -11.49 3.12 2.37
CA ASP A 41 -11.03 3.30 3.74
C ASP A 41 -12.03 4.06 4.63
N GLY A 42 -13.27 4.26 4.16
CA GLY A 42 -14.33 4.94 4.89
C GLY A 42 -14.41 6.46 4.66
N ARG A 43 -13.47 7.06 3.89
CA ARG A 43 -13.56 8.50 3.52
C ARG A 43 -14.79 8.83 2.67
N ALA A 44 -15.29 7.87 1.92
CA ALA A 44 -16.52 7.98 1.15
C ALA A 44 -17.34 6.70 1.31
N GLN A 45 -18.64 6.86 1.50
CA GLN A 45 -19.55 5.73 1.67
C GLN A 45 -19.78 5.02 0.32
N PHE A 46 -19.61 3.71 0.32
CA PHE A 46 -19.85 2.82 -0.82
C PHE A 46 -20.75 1.65 -0.44
N TRP A 47 -21.40 1.72 0.71
CA TRP A 47 -22.29 0.67 1.19
C TRP A 47 -23.68 1.23 1.46
N THR A 48 -24.67 0.35 1.35
CA THR A 48 -26.10 0.67 1.53
C THR A 48 -26.55 0.42 2.96
N THR A 49 -26.06 -0.63 3.58
CA THR A 49 -26.41 -1.05 4.94
C THR A 49 -25.21 -1.66 5.65
N ASP A 50 -25.22 -1.57 6.97
CA ASP A 50 -24.29 -2.31 7.80
C ASP A 50 -24.67 -3.80 7.80
N GLY A 51 -23.65 -4.64 7.77
CA GLY A 51 -23.77 -6.09 7.83
C GLY A 51 -23.55 -6.63 9.25
N PRO A 52 -23.45 -7.95 9.39
CA PRO A 52 -23.22 -8.58 10.69
C PRO A 52 -21.80 -8.34 11.21
N LEU A 53 -21.65 -8.44 12.54
CA LEU A 53 -20.37 -8.56 13.23
C LEU A 53 -20.19 -10.03 13.63
N LEU A 54 -19.16 -10.71 13.08
CA LEU A 54 -18.98 -12.16 13.24
C LEU A 54 -17.54 -12.50 13.68
N PRO A 55 -17.34 -13.53 14.53
CA PRO A 55 -16.03 -14.03 14.87
C PRO A 55 -15.28 -14.55 13.64
N ALA A 56 -13.97 -14.22 13.52
CA ALA A 56 -13.14 -14.77 12.45
C ALA A 56 -13.13 -16.31 12.44
N GLN A 57 -13.22 -16.94 13.62
CA GLN A 57 -13.24 -18.38 13.77
C GLN A 57 -14.40 -19.07 13.02
N ASP A 58 -15.54 -18.38 12.86
CA ASP A 58 -16.70 -18.92 12.14
C ASP A 58 -16.43 -19.13 10.63
N PHE A 59 -15.40 -18.49 10.10
CA PHE A 59 -14.97 -18.58 8.70
C PHE A 59 -13.74 -19.48 8.49
N ALA A 60 -13.13 -20.03 9.55
CA ALA A 60 -11.84 -20.71 9.46
C ALA A 60 -11.84 -21.88 8.46
N ALA A 61 -12.91 -22.69 8.46
CA ALA A 61 -13.07 -23.82 7.54
C ALA A 61 -13.32 -23.33 6.10
N LEU A 62 -14.11 -22.26 5.91
CA LEU A 62 -14.41 -21.69 4.59
C LEU A 62 -13.17 -21.04 3.96
N ALA A 63 -12.30 -20.45 4.80
CA ALA A 63 -11.07 -19.82 4.37
C ALA A 63 -9.98 -20.79 3.90
N ALA A 64 -10.12 -22.09 4.21
CA ALA A 64 -9.13 -23.11 3.84
C ALA A 64 -9.04 -23.31 2.32
N ASP A 65 -10.18 -23.20 1.62
CA ASP A 65 -10.29 -23.42 0.18
C ASP A 65 -10.36 -22.11 -0.63
N ALA A 66 -9.99 -20.98 0.01
CA ALA A 66 -10.00 -19.70 -0.67
C ALA A 66 -8.89 -19.63 -1.77
N PRO A 67 -9.14 -18.91 -2.88
CA PRO A 67 -8.11 -18.67 -3.89
C PRO A 67 -6.93 -17.90 -3.28
N PRO A 68 -5.73 -17.97 -3.91
CA PRO A 68 -4.57 -17.27 -3.41
C PRO A 68 -4.81 -15.77 -3.36
N ARG A 69 -4.36 -15.15 -2.26
CA ARG A 69 -4.41 -13.69 -2.05
C ARG A 69 -3.50 -12.99 -3.05
N ARG A 70 -3.98 -11.93 -3.69
CA ARG A 70 -3.20 -11.07 -4.60
C ARG A 70 -3.11 -9.67 -4.01
N VAL A 71 -1.89 -9.14 -3.88
CA VAL A 71 -1.66 -7.85 -3.21
C VAL A 71 -0.69 -7.00 -4.02
N LEU A 72 -1.14 -5.81 -4.40
CA LEU A 72 -0.29 -4.77 -4.97
C LEU A 72 0.22 -3.86 -3.84
N LEU A 73 1.41 -4.17 -3.34
CA LEU A 73 2.11 -3.34 -2.36
C LEU A 73 2.70 -2.10 -3.02
N HIS A 74 2.74 -1.01 -2.30
CA HIS A 74 3.28 0.23 -2.86
C HIS A 74 3.84 1.16 -1.80
N MET A 75 4.78 1.99 -2.22
CA MET A 75 5.17 3.19 -1.49
C MET A 75 4.19 4.31 -1.81
N ALA A 76 3.90 5.17 -0.82
CA ALA A 76 2.97 6.27 -1.00
C ALA A 76 3.42 7.20 -2.14
N PHE A 77 2.46 7.81 -2.82
CA PHE A 77 2.64 8.88 -3.83
C PHE A 77 3.26 8.43 -5.17
N GLY A 78 3.50 7.14 -5.38
CA GLY A 78 4.16 6.57 -6.58
C GLY A 78 3.26 6.27 -7.78
N GLY A 79 1.99 6.71 -7.80
CA GLY A 79 1.07 6.40 -8.91
C GLY A 79 0.27 5.10 -8.75
N SER A 80 0.37 4.41 -7.61
CA SER A 80 -0.31 3.15 -7.34
C SER A 80 -1.84 3.19 -7.49
N THR A 81 -2.47 4.37 -7.33
CA THR A 81 -3.92 4.52 -7.56
C THR A 81 -4.25 4.40 -9.05
N LEU A 82 -3.41 4.94 -9.94
CA LEU A 82 -3.55 4.74 -11.38
C LEU A 82 -3.29 3.28 -11.75
N ALA A 83 -2.23 2.66 -11.22
CA ALA A 83 -1.95 1.24 -11.43
C ALA A 83 -3.15 0.37 -11.02
N ALA A 84 -3.72 0.59 -9.84
CA ALA A 84 -4.89 -0.12 -9.37
C ALA A 84 -6.13 0.08 -10.28
N ARG A 85 -6.31 1.28 -10.83
CA ARG A 85 -7.40 1.56 -11.78
C ARG A 85 -7.20 0.89 -13.15
N LEU A 86 -5.95 0.77 -13.60
CA LEU A 86 -5.62 0.04 -14.83
C LEU A 86 -5.87 -1.46 -14.65
N LEU A 87 -5.49 -2.01 -13.50
CA LEU A 87 -5.71 -3.43 -13.17
C LEU A 87 -7.19 -3.77 -12.89
N ASP A 88 -8.07 -2.79 -12.71
CA ASP A 88 -9.50 -3.00 -12.41
C ASP A 88 -10.32 -3.03 -13.70
N VAL A 89 -10.35 -4.19 -14.37
CA VAL A 89 -11.04 -4.39 -15.66
C VAL A 89 -12.38 -5.08 -15.42
N PRO A 90 -13.54 -4.41 -15.65
CA PRO A 90 -14.85 -4.98 -15.46
C PRO A 90 -15.03 -6.32 -16.20
N GLY A 91 -15.60 -7.32 -15.51
CA GLY A 91 -15.82 -8.68 -16.03
C GLY A 91 -14.58 -9.58 -15.99
N ILE A 92 -13.41 -9.07 -15.59
CA ILE A 92 -12.16 -9.85 -15.53
C ILE A 92 -11.52 -9.76 -14.14
N THR A 93 -11.30 -8.53 -13.66
CA THR A 93 -10.61 -8.28 -12.39
C THR A 93 -11.32 -7.21 -11.56
N ARG A 94 -11.21 -7.35 -10.26
CA ARG A 94 -11.69 -6.38 -9.27
C ARG A 94 -10.59 -5.99 -8.31
N VAL A 95 -10.37 -4.70 -8.14
CA VAL A 95 -9.36 -4.16 -7.23
C VAL A 95 -10.02 -3.54 -6.00
N TRP A 96 -9.77 -4.11 -4.84
CA TRP A 96 -10.06 -3.49 -3.55
C TRP A 96 -8.99 -2.46 -3.23
N ARG A 97 -9.33 -1.17 -3.33
CA ARG A 97 -8.39 -0.05 -3.15
C ARG A 97 -8.44 0.50 -1.74
N GLU A 98 -7.41 0.21 -0.96
CA GLU A 98 -7.23 0.64 0.43
C GLU A 98 -8.44 0.29 1.32
N PRO A 99 -8.89 -0.98 1.36
CA PRO A 99 -10.01 -1.36 2.19
C PRO A 99 -9.71 -1.12 3.67
N ALA A 100 -10.68 -0.53 4.40
CA ALA A 100 -10.54 -0.16 5.82
C ALA A 100 -10.12 -1.35 6.70
N ILE A 101 -10.59 -2.55 6.39
CA ILE A 101 -10.25 -3.76 7.16
C ILE A 101 -8.75 -4.06 7.17
N GLU A 102 -8.02 -3.77 6.10
CA GLU A 102 -6.57 -4.00 6.04
C GLU A 102 -5.80 -2.98 6.89
N ILE A 103 -6.31 -1.75 7.01
CA ILE A 103 -5.76 -0.75 7.91
C ILE A 103 -5.98 -1.19 9.37
N ALA A 104 -7.20 -1.60 9.71
CA ALA A 104 -7.53 -2.11 11.04
C ALA A 104 -6.72 -3.37 11.41
N LEU A 105 -6.50 -4.27 10.43
CA LEU A 105 -5.67 -5.45 10.63
C LEU A 105 -4.20 -5.08 10.87
N ALA A 106 -3.66 -4.12 10.12
CA ALA A 106 -2.30 -3.62 10.29
C ALA A 106 -2.09 -3.06 11.71
N ASP A 107 -3.02 -2.23 12.18
CA ASP A 107 -2.99 -1.68 13.55
C ASP A 107 -3.07 -2.80 14.59
N ALA A 108 -3.97 -3.75 14.42
CA ALA A 108 -4.13 -4.85 15.36
C ALA A 108 -2.87 -5.75 15.45
N ILE A 109 -2.20 -6.02 14.32
CA ILE A 109 -0.95 -6.80 14.29
C ILE A 109 0.19 -6.03 14.98
N VAL A 110 0.35 -4.73 14.67
CA VAL A 110 1.40 -3.90 15.31
C VAL A 110 1.20 -3.80 16.82
N LEU A 111 -0.04 -3.85 17.29
CA LEU A 111 -0.38 -3.83 18.72
C LEU A 111 -0.38 -5.22 19.37
N GLY A 112 -0.17 -6.30 18.61
CA GLY A 112 -0.19 -7.67 19.12
C GLY A 112 -1.58 -8.16 19.54
N GLY A 113 -2.65 -7.50 19.07
CA GLY A 113 -4.04 -7.70 19.55
C GLY A 113 -4.86 -8.70 18.73
N VAL A 114 -4.27 -9.45 17.77
CA VAL A 114 -5.03 -10.35 16.91
C VAL A 114 -4.39 -11.73 16.79
N GLY A 115 -5.21 -12.78 16.91
CA GLY A 115 -4.77 -14.17 16.75
C GLY A 115 -4.54 -14.55 15.27
N PRO A 116 -3.85 -15.68 15.00
CA PRO A 116 -3.41 -16.06 13.65
C PRO A 116 -4.55 -16.38 12.69
N THR A 117 -5.74 -16.71 13.16
CA THR A 117 -6.91 -17.03 12.35
C THR A 117 -7.46 -15.78 11.65
N THR A 118 -7.48 -14.64 12.33
CA THR A 118 -8.12 -13.41 11.84
C THR A 118 -7.49 -12.89 10.54
N PRO A 119 -6.15 -12.72 10.42
CA PRO A 119 -5.53 -12.28 9.18
C PRO A 119 -5.85 -13.23 8.00
N ARG A 120 -5.77 -14.54 8.24
CA ARG A 120 -6.05 -15.57 7.22
C ARG A 120 -7.49 -15.49 6.71
N VAL A 121 -8.45 -15.28 7.59
CA VAL A 121 -9.86 -15.14 7.22
C VAL A 121 -10.11 -13.86 6.45
N ILE A 122 -9.53 -12.72 6.86
CA ILE A 122 -9.66 -11.46 6.14
C ILE A 122 -9.07 -11.59 4.73
N ASP A 123 -7.91 -12.21 4.59
CA ASP A 123 -7.30 -12.48 3.28
C ASP A 123 -8.19 -13.32 2.39
N ALA A 124 -8.74 -14.40 2.93
CA ALA A 124 -9.64 -15.29 2.22
C ALA A 124 -10.92 -14.57 1.77
N LEU A 125 -11.50 -13.73 2.63
CA LEU A 125 -12.68 -12.92 2.33
C LEU A 125 -12.42 -11.90 1.21
N LEU A 126 -11.25 -11.26 1.18
CA LEU A 126 -10.87 -10.30 0.15
C LEU A 126 -10.39 -10.97 -1.15
N ALA A 127 -9.99 -12.24 -1.10
CA ALA A 127 -9.59 -13.02 -2.27
C ALA A 127 -10.77 -13.65 -3.01
N ARG A 128 -11.98 -13.68 -2.42
CA ARG A 128 -13.17 -14.25 -3.06
C ARG A 128 -13.44 -13.61 -4.43
N PRO A 129 -13.76 -14.40 -5.45
CA PRO A 129 -14.24 -13.86 -6.72
C PRO A 129 -15.53 -13.06 -6.53
N VAL A 130 -15.68 -11.98 -7.27
CA VAL A 130 -16.86 -11.12 -7.28
C VAL A 130 -17.46 -11.13 -8.66
N ALA A 131 -18.64 -11.72 -8.82
CA ALA A 131 -19.30 -11.87 -10.12
C ALA A 131 -18.40 -12.52 -11.19
N GLY A 132 -17.58 -13.51 -10.80
CA GLY A 132 -16.62 -14.18 -11.67
C GLY A 132 -15.29 -13.45 -11.90
N GLU A 133 -15.16 -12.22 -11.39
CA GLU A 133 -13.93 -11.43 -11.50
C GLU A 133 -12.86 -11.91 -10.49
N THR A 134 -11.61 -11.97 -10.94
CA THR A 134 -10.47 -12.23 -10.05
C THR A 134 -10.23 -11.03 -9.12
N ALA A 135 -10.30 -11.25 -7.81
CA ALA A 135 -10.07 -10.20 -6.83
C ALA A 135 -8.58 -10.00 -6.53
N LEU A 136 -8.18 -8.75 -6.36
CA LEU A 136 -6.91 -8.35 -5.80
C LEU A 136 -7.10 -7.13 -4.90
N SER A 137 -6.14 -6.89 -4.02
CA SER A 137 -6.13 -5.71 -3.16
C SER A 137 -4.94 -4.84 -3.47
N LYS A 138 -5.15 -3.55 -3.41
CA LYS A 138 -4.13 -2.52 -3.29
C LYS A 138 -4.34 -1.87 -1.93
N PRO A 139 -3.71 -2.41 -0.86
CA PRO A 139 -3.86 -1.87 0.49
C PRO A 139 -3.35 -0.42 0.56
N SER A 140 -3.69 0.30 1.64
CA SER A 140 -2.95 1.50 2.00
C SER A 140 -1.50 1.14 2.28
N ASN A 141 -0.55 2.03 1.98
CA ASN A 141 0.85 1.79 2.37
C ASN A 141 1.03 1.66 3.90
N TRP A 142 0.08 2.13 4.71
CA TRP A 142 -0.01 1.86 6.15
C TRP A 142 0.02 0.35 6.44
N ALA A 143 -0.62 -0.45 5.60
CA ALA A 143 -0.66 -1.90 5.72
C ALA A 143 0.61 -2.62 5.20
N ASN A 144 1.66 -1.90 4.79
CA ASN A 144 2.93 -2.53 4.40
C ASN A 144 3.58 -3.34 5.53
N VAL A 145 3.21 -3.10 6.79
CA VAL A 145 3.59 -3.94 7.94
C VAL A 145 3.10 -5.38 7.84
N LEU A 146 2.09 -5.66 7.01
CA LEU A 146 1.57 -7.00 6.74
C LEU A 146 2.40 -7.77 5.70
N THR A 147 3.37 -7.14 5.05
CA THR A 147 4.19 -7.78 4.00
C THR A 147 4.85 -9.08 4.44
N PRO A 148 5.48 -9.19 5.64
CA PRO A 148 6.06 -10.46 6.10
C PRO A 148 5.00 -11.56 6.29
N TYR A 149 3.82 -11.20 6.75
CA TYR A 149 2.69 -12.12 6.90
C TYR A 149 2.23 -12.64 5.53
N TRP A 150 1.96 -11.75 4.57
CA TRP A 150 1.54 -12.14 3.22
C TRP A 150 2.59 -13.00 2.51
N ALA A 151 3.87 -12.69 2.69
CA ALA A 151 4.95 -13.52 2.16
C ALA A 151 4.94 -14.93 2.75
N ALA A 152 4.75 -15.05 4.07
CA ALA A 152 4.71 -16.32 4.78
C ALA A 152 3.48 -17.18 4.42
N THR A 153 2.36 -16.56 4.05
CA THR A 153 1.12 -17.26 3.64
C THR A 153 1.05 -17.58 2.15
N GLY A 154 2.10 -17.26 1.37
CA GLY A 154 2.15 -17.57 -0.06
C GLY A 154 1.29 -16.64 -0.93
N ALA A 155 0.96 -15.43 -0.45
CA ALA A 155 0.27 -14.45 -1.26
C ALA A 155 1.10 -14.05 -2.49
N GLN A 156 0.42 -13.82 -3.61
CA GLN A 156 1.02 -13.25 -4.82
C GLN A 156 1.22 -11.75 -4.61
N LEU A 157 2.47 -11.32 -4.57
CA LEU A 157 2.85 -9.94 -4.28
C LEU A 157 3.48 -9.29 -5.50
N ALA A 158 3.02 -8.09 -5.84
CA ALA A 158 3.69 -7.18 -6.75
C ALA A 158 4.01 -5.87 -6.03
N LEU A 159 5.13 -5.23 -6.38
CA LEU A 159 5.64 -4.07 -5.67
C LEU A 159 5.67 -2.84 -6.58
N MET A 160 5.26 -1.70 -6.04
CA MET A 160 5.57 -0.39 -6.62
C MET A 160 6.50 0.36 -5.68
N THR A 161 7.73 0.59 -6.15
CA THR A 161 8.79 1.26 -5.40
C THR A 161 8.98 2.70 -5.87
N MET A 162 9.74 3.49 -5.12
CA MET A 162 10.07 4.87 -5.46
C MET A 162 11.46 5.22 -4.95
N ALA A 163 12.27 5.86 -5.80
CA ALA A 163 13.58 6.35 -5.42
C ALA A 163 13.49 7.46 -4.35
N PRO A 164 14.53 7.66 -3.51
CA PRO A 164 14.44 8.54 -2.33
C PRO A 164 14.21 10.01 -2.69
N ARG A 165 14.87 10.56 -3.71
CA ARG A 165 14.69 11.97 -4.08
C ARG A 165 13.28 12.27 -4.62
N PRO A 166 12.72 11.53 -5.61
CA PRO A 166 11.32 11.66 -6.00
C PRO A 166 10.32 11.48 -4.84
N TYR A 167 10.64 10.62 -3.88
CA TYR A 167 9.81 10.44 -2.69
C TYR A 167 9.75 11.69 -1.83
N LEU A 168 10.90 12.33 -1.56
CA LEU A 168 10.96 13.61 -0.84
C LEU A 168 10.15 14.70 -1.56
N VAL A 169 10.33 14.85 -2.88
CA VAL A 169 9.56 15.79 -3.68
C VAL A 169 8.05 15.53 -3.52
N ALA A 170 7.62 14.28 -3.66
CA ALA A 170 6.21 13.93 -3.55
C ALA A 170 5.64 14.17 -2.14
N VAL A 171 6.42 13.95 -1.08
CA VAL A 171 6.03 14.23 0.31
C VAL A 171 5.88 15.72 0.53
N PHE A 172 6.89 16.51 0.18
CA PHE A 172 6.93 17.94 0.45
C PHE A 172 5.94 18.72 -0.42
N ARG A 173 5.67 18.28 -1.65
CA ARG A 173 4.61 18.82 -2.50
C ARG A 173 3.23 18.78 -1.85
N GLY A 174 2.96 17.79 -1.03
CA GLY A 174 1.70 17.67 -0.28
C GLY A 174 1.67 18.46 1.02
N GLY A 175 2.73 19.22 1.32
CA GLY A 175 2.81 20.10 2.47
C GLY A 175 2.65 19.37 3.80
N ARG A 176 2.16 20.11 4.79
CA ARG A 176 2.09 19.67 6.18
C ARG A 176 1.34 18.35 6.38
N ASP A 177 0.26 18.12 5.64
CA ASP A 177 -0.58 16.93 5.84
C ASP A 177 0.14 15.66 5.40
N ARG A 178 0.84 15.70 4.25
CA ARG A 178 1.63 14.55 3.79
C ARG A 178 2.84 14.31 4.68
N ILE A 179 3.54 15.36 5.07
CA ILE A 179 4.66 15.25 6.02
C ILE A 179 4.17 14.59 7.31
N SER A 180 3.11 15.10 7.92
CA SER A 180 2.53 14.53 9.14
C SER A 180 2.11 13.06 8.98
N TYR A 181 1.52 12.70 7.84
CA TYR A 181 1.17 11.32 7.52
C TYR A 181 2.42 10.43 7.47
N VAL A 182 3.46 10.87 6.76
CA VAL A 182 4.70 10.10 6.59
C VAL A 182 5.44 9.92 7.92
N LEU A 183 5.44 10.93 8.79
CA LEU A 183 6.04 10.83 10.13
C LEU A 183 5.32 9.80 11.00
N ARG A 184 3.97 9.78 10.97
CA ARG A 184 3.19 8.74 11.67
C ARG A 184 3.45 7.36 11.08
N SER A 185 3.55 7.25 9.75
CA SER A 185 3.85 5.99 9.07
C SER A 185 5.23 5.45 9.44
N ALA A 186 6.24 6.33 9.55
CA ALA A 186 7.57 5.96 10.00
C ALA A 186 7.56 5.32 11.40
N ALA A 187 6.85 5.92 12.35
CA ALA A 187 6.68 5.37 13.70
C ALA A 187 5.92 4.02 13.69
N HIS A 188 4.93 3.87 12.81
CA HIS A 188 4.19 2.62 12.65
C HIS A 188 5.09 1.50 12.09
N PHE A 189 5.86 1.76 11.04
CA PHE A 189 6.77 0.79 10.44
C PHE A 189 7.94 0.41 11.36
N ALA A 190 8.45 1.37 12.14
CA ALA A 190 9.58 1.16 13.04
C ALA A 190 9.30 0.04 14.06
N ARG A 191 8.05 -0.11 14.51
CA ARG A 191 7.64 -1.18 15.43
C ARG A 191 7.80 -2.59 14.86
N MET A 192 7.81 -2.71 13.52
CA MET A 192 7.87 -4.01 12.82
C MET A 192 9.27 -4.30 12.24
N VAL A 193 10.19 -3.34 12.28
CA VAL A 193 11.53 -3.48 11.72
C VAL A 193 12.58 -3.38 12.82
N ARG A 194 13.42 -4.38 12.95
CA ARG A 194 14.50 -4.38 13.94
C ARG A 194 15.38 -3.15 13.79
N GLY A 195 15.57 -2.40 14.86
CA GLY A 195 16.35 -1.16 14.88
C GLY A 195 15.60 0.06 14.34
N GLY A 196 14.30 -0.06 14.01
CA GLY A 196 13.49 1.03 13.48
C GLY A 196 13.42 2.24 14.43
N ASP A 197 13.23 2.00 15.73
CA ASP A 197 13.17 3.09 16.73
C ASP A 197 14.51 3.85 16.84
N ALA A 198 15.64 3.15 16.71
CA ALA A 198 16.96 3.80 16.71
C ALA A 198 17.15 4.69 15.48
N LEU A 199 16.66 4.27 14.30
CA LEU A 199 16.68 5.09 13.09
C LEU A 199 15.80 6.33 13.23
N LEU A 200 14.61 6.20 13.83
CA LEU A 200 13.75 7.35 14.10
C LEU A 200 14.41 8.35 15.05
N ALA A 201 15.01 7.85 16.12
CA ALA A 201 15.72 8.69 17.10
C ALA A 201 16.89 9.43 16.44
N ALA A 202 17.69 8.76 15.60
CA ALA A 202 18.80 9.37 14.87
C ALA A 202 18.32 10.45 13.88
N ALA A 203 17.23 10.18 13.14
CA ALA A 203 16.68 11.13 12.18
C ALA A 203 16.09 12.39 12.82
N ALA A 204 15.56 12.26 14.04
CA ALA A 204 14.94 13.36 14.79
C ALA A 204 15.96 14.26 15.50
N GLN A 205 17.25 13.85 15.57
CA GLN A 205 18.29 14.67 16.21
C GLN A 205 18.48 15.98 15.47
N THR A 206 18.47 17.07 16.24
CA THR A 206 18.79 18.42 15.77
C THR A 206 19.92 18.98 16.63
N SER A 207 20.82 19.73 16.01
CA SER A 207 21.79 20.50 16.79
C SER A 207 21.13 21.73 17.39
N PRO A 208 21.32 22.05 18.68
CA PRO A 208 20.81 23.29 19.28
C PRO A 208 21.28 24.58 18.59
N GLN A 209 22.33 24.47 17.79
CA GLN A 209 22.93 25.60 17.05
C GLN A 209 22.37 25.71 15.62
N GLU A 210 21.62 24.71 15.15
CA GLU A 210 20.98 24.77 13.84
C GLU A 210 19.70 25.61 13.90
N PRO A 211 19.47 26.50 12.90
CA PRO A 211 18.20 27.21 12.82
C PRO A 211 17.05 26.21 12.58
N PRO A 212 15.81 26.51 13.00
CA PRO A 212 14.66 25.68 12.70
C PRO A 212 14.59 25.37 11.20
N SER A 213 14.61 24.10 10.84
CA SER A 213 14.63 23.66 9.45
C SER A 213 13.70 22.46 9.23
N LEU A 214 13.42 22.16 7.96
CA LEU A 214 12.68 20.97 7.56
C LEU A 214 13.56 19.72 7.42
N LEU A 215 14.86 19.82 7.73
CA LEU A 215 15.81 18.71 7.61
C LEU A 215 15.42 17.49 8.44
N PRO A 216 14.99 17.59 9.72
CA PRO A 216 14.52 16.43 10.47
C PRO A 216 13.29 15.76 9.82
N ALA A 217 12.37 16.54 9.26
CA ALA A 217 11.22 15.99 8.55
C ALA A 217 11.63 15.22 7.28
N ALA A 218 12.62 15.73 6.53
CA ALA A 218 13.16 15.05 5.35
C ALA A 218 13.91 13.77 5.73
N ARG A 219 14.72 13.77 6.80
CA ARG A 219 15.40 12.58 7.35
C ARG A 219 14.37 11.51 7.78
N LEU A 220 13.35 11.90 8.53
CA LEU A 220 12.29 10.98 8.96
C LEU A 220 11.48 10.43 7.77
N ALA A 221 11.26 11.22 6.71
CA ALA A 221 10.66 10.73 5.48
C ALA A 221 11.53 9.66 4.81
N LEU A 222 12.86 9.85 4.77
CA LEU A 222 13.78 8.83 4.26
C LEU A 222 13.82 7.57 5.14
N VAL A 223 13.74 7.71 6.46
CA VAL A 223 13.59 6.55 7.36
C VAL A 223 12.28 5.81 7.05
N SER A 224 11.16 6.52 6.89
CA SER A 224 9.89 5.88 6.49
C SER A 224 10.02 5.09 5.19
N LEU A 225 10.76 5.62 4.22
CA LEU A 225 11.02 4.94 2.95
C LEU A 225 11.90 3.70 3.14
N ASP A 226 13.03 3.82 3.85
CA ASP A 226 13.93 2.70 4.16
C ASP A 226 13.22 1.56 4.89
N LEU A 227 12.40 1.88 5.89
CA LEU A 227 11.63 0.88 6.62
C LEU A 227 10.66 0.11 5.71
N GLN A 228 10.03 0.76 4.75
CA GLN A 228 9.20 0.08 3.75
C GLN A 228 10.03 -0.82 2.84
N TYR A 229 11.21 -0.38 2.40
CA TYR A 229 12.14 -1.23 1.65
C TYR A 229 12.56 -2.47 2.44
N ARG A 230 12.84 -2.34 3.74
CA ARG A 230 13.17 -3.47 4.61
C ARG A 230 12.00 -4.45 4.78
N LEU A 231 10.77 -3.95 4.93
CA LEU A 231 9.57 -4.78 4.96
C LEU A 231 9.40 -5.57 3.65
N PHE A 232 9.59 -4.92 2.51
CA PHE A 232 9.49 -5.56 1.20
C PHE A 232 10.63 -6.56 0.96
N ALA A 233 11.87 -6.23 1.31
CA ALA A 233 13.00 -7.14 1.21
C ALA A 233 12.83 -8.37 2.11
N GLY A 234 12.21 -8.23 3.27
CA GLY A 234 11.86 -9.33 4.17
C GLY A 234 10.90 -10.36 3.56
N ALA A 235 10.15 -9.99 2.54
CA ALA A 235 9.29 -10.91 1.77
C ALA A 235 10.04 -11.75 0.72
N GLY A 236 11.35 -11.56 0.58
CA GLY A 236 12.17 -12.14 -0.48
C GLY A 236 12.00 -11.44 -1.84
N PRO A 237 12.68 -11.94 -2.88
CA PRO A 237 12.58 -11.36 -4.22
C PRO A 237 11.15 -11.36 -4.73
N ARG A 238 10.66 -10.20 -5.13
CA ARG A 238 9.31 -10.04 -5.71
C ARG A 238 9.38 -9.15 -6.95
N PRO A 239 8.57 -9.44 -7.97
CA PRO A 239 8.45 -8.57 -9.13
C PRO A 239 7.94 -7.20 -8.72
N GLY A 240 8.49 -6.15 -9.33
CA GLY A 240 8.09 -4.80 -9.01
C GLY A 240 8.34 -3.82 -10.14
N VAL A 241 7.74 -2.65 -10.03
CA VAL A 241 7.90 -1.54 -10.95
C VAL A 241 8.27 -0.29 -10.15
N ASP A 242 9.31 0.40 -10.58
CA ASP A 242 9.64 1.71 -10.03
C ASP A 242 8.64 2.78 -10.51
N ALA A 243 8.30 3.73 -9.65
CA ALA A 243 7.32 4.77 -9.93
C ALA A 243 7.69 5.65 -11.13
N ALA A 244 8.97 5.92 -11.38
CA ALA A 244 9.40 6.71 -12.54
C ALA A 244 9.22 5.91 -13.83
N THR A 245 9.52 4.62 -13.82
CA THR A 245 9.27 3.71 -14.94
C THR A 245 7.77 3.59 -15.21
N PHE A 246 6.96 3.41 -14.18
CA PHE A 246 5.50 3.38 -14.31
C PHE A 246 4.92 4.67 -14.87
N LYS A 247 5.40 5.85 -14.41
CA LYS A 247 4.94 7.15 -14.94
C LYS A 247 5.29 7.35 -16.42
N ARG A 248 6.43 6.82 -16.87
CA ARG A 248 6.87 6.91 -18.26
C ARG A 248 6.02 6.08 -19.22
N ASP A 249 5.67 4.86 -18.79
CA ASP A 249 4.81 3.95 -19.54
C ASP A 249 3.87 3.21 -18.57
N PRO A 250 2.68 3.81 -18.27
CA PRO A 250 1.73 3.21 -17.36
C PRO A 250 1.14 1.87 -17.85
N VAL A 251 1.04 1.68 -19.16
CA VAL A 251 0.49 0.44 -19.74
C VAL A 251 1.48 -0.70 -19.55
N ALA A 252 2.73 -0.52 -19.98
CA ALA A 252 3.77 -1.54 -19.78
C ALA A 252 4.00 -1.82 -18.29
N GLY A 253 4.04 -0.78 -17.44
CA GLY A 253 4.15 -0.95 -15.99
C GLY A 253 2.99 -1.75 -15.39
N ALA A 254 1.75 -1.47 -15.80
CA ALA A 254 0.58 -2.22 -15.36
C ALA A 254 0.61 -3.69 -15.84
N MET A 255 1.11 -3.95 -17.05
CA MET A 255 1.29 -5.32 -17.55
C MET A 255 2.29 -6.12 -16.72
N LEU A 256 3.42 -5.53 -16.33
CA LEU A 256 4.38 -6.18 -15.44
C LEU A 256 3.75 -6.53 -14.07
N LEU A 257 2.94 -5.61 -13.51
CA LEU A 257 2.21 -5.86 -12.27
C LEU A 257 1.14 -6.95 -12.47
N ALA A 258 0.41 -6.95 -13.59
CA ALA A 258 -0.58 -7.98 -13.90
C ALA A 258 0.05 -9.37 -14.01
N GLN A 259 1.21 -9.49 -14.67
CA GLN A 259 1.97 -10.73 -14.77
C GLN A 259 2.44 -11.22 -13.39
N ALA A 260 2.98 -10.31 -12.56
CA ALA A 260 3.43 -10.64 -11.21
C ALA A 260 2.30 -11.13 -10.29
N LEU A 261 1.07 -10.67 -10.53
CA LEU A 261 -0.14 -11.03 -9.78
C LEU A 261 -0.94 -12.17 -10.47
N GLU A 262 -0.42 -12.73 -11.57
CA GLU A 262 -1.10 -13.76 -12.37
C GLU A 262 -2.55 -13.37 -12.72
N LEU A 263 -2.71 -12.13 -13.19
CA LEU A 263 -4.02 -11.63 -13.64
C LEU A 263 -4.21 -11.92 -15.13
N PRO A 264 -5.40 -12.37 -15.56
CA PRO A 264 -5.67 -12.69 -16.96
C PRO A 264 -5.98 -11.43 -17.78
N LEU A 265 -5.04 -10.48 -17.80
CA LEU A 265 -5.19 -9.19 -18.46
C LEU A 265 -4.28 -9.08 -19.67
N THR A 266 -4.75 -8.40 -20.71
CA THR A 266 -4.00 -8.16 -21.94
C THR A 266 -3.58 -6.69 -22.06
N GLU A 267 -2.52 -6.42 -22.84
CA GLU A 267 -2.07 -5.06 -23.11
C GLU A 267 -3.15 -4.20 -23.76
N GLN A 268 -3.94 -4.76 -24.66
CA GLN A 268 -5.05 -4.04 -25.29
C GLN A 268 -6.10 -3.57 -24.27
N GLN A 269 -6.42 -4.40 -23.27
CA GLN A 269 -7.33 -4.02 -22.18
C GLN A 269 -6.76 -2.90 -21.34
N MET A 270 -5.45 -2.97 -21.01
CA MET A 270 -4.74 -1.92 -20.28
C MET A 270 -4.70 -0.60 -21.05
N ALA A 271 -4.36 -0.65 -22.35
CA ALA A 271 -4.33 0.53 -23.21
C ALA A 271 -5.72 1.20 -23.30
N LYS A 272 -6.78 0.42 -23.49
CA LYS A 272 -8.17 0.92 -23.46
C LYS A 272 -8.53 1.57 -22.13
N ARG A 273 -8.15 0.97 -21.01
CA ARG A 273 -8.35 1.54 -19.67
C ARG A 273 -7.56 2.81 -19.48
N PHE A 274 -6.31 2.84 -19.93
CA PHE A 274 -5.45 4.03 -19.82
C PHE A 274 -6.06 5.21 -20.61
N THR A 275 -6.49 5.00 -21.85
CA THR A 275 -7.16 6.03 -22.65
C THR A 275 -8.39 6.60 -21.93
N ALA A 276 -9.17 5.77 -21.25
CA ALA A 276 -10.35 6.21 -20.51
C ALA A 276 -10.04 6.96 -19.19
N LEU A 277 -8.79 6.94 -18.71
CA LEU A 277 -8.37 7.51 -17.43
C LEU A 277 -7.33 8.63 -17.58
N ALA A 278 -6.70 8.77 -18.76
CA ALA A 278 -5.49 9.57 -18.95
C ALA A 278 -5.68 11.07 -18.70
N ASP A 279 -6.88 11.59 -18.97
CA ASP A 279 -7.25 12.99 -18.80
C ASP A 279 -7.78 13.33 -17.40
N ARG A 280 -7.82 12.36 -16.49
CA ARG A 280 -8.38 12.52 -15.14
C ARG A 280 -7.40 12.16 -14.06
N HIS A 281 -7.37 12.97 -13.02
CA HIS A 281 -6.59 12.64 -11.83
C HIS A 281 -7.11 11.36 -11.17
N ALA A 282 -6.24 10.36 -10.99
CA ALA A 282 -6.63 9.02 -10.55
C ALA A 282 -7.32 8.98 -9.17
N LYS A 283 -7.12 9.99 -8.31
CA LYS A 283 -7.73 10.07 -6.97
C LYS A 283 -9.04 10.84 -6.93
N GLY A 284 -9.11 11.97 -7.62
CA GLY A 284 -10.24 12.91 -7.50
C GLY A 284 -11.11 13.04 -8.75
N GLY A 285 -10.71 12.44 -9.87
CA GLY A 285 -11.43 12.58 -11.14
C GLY A 285 -11.38 13.98 -11.76
N ALA A 286 -10.68 14.95 -11.15
CA ALA A 286 -10.41 16.25 -11.73
C ALA A 286 -9.51 16.11 -12.98
N PRO A 287 -9.49 17.10 -13.89
CA PRO A 287 -8.56 17.11 -15.01
C PRO A 287 -7.11 16.89 -14.54
N PHE A 288 -6.38 16.09 -15.28
CA PHE A 288 -4.98 15.80 -15.00
C PHE A 288 -4.10 16.42 -16.10
N ASP A 289 -3.17 17.26 -15.68
CA ASP A 289 -2.19 17.88 -16.55
C ASP A 289 -0.76 17.49 -16.10
N PRO A 290 -0.07 16.61 -16.86
CA PRO A 290 1.29 16.20 -16.55
C PRO A 290 2.30 17.36 -16.47
N ALA A 291 2.11 18.42 -17.28
CA ALA A 291 2.99 19.57 -17.28
C ALA A 291 2.84 20.39 -15.98
N GLN A 292 1.60 20.56 -15.52
CA GLN A 292 1.33 21.20 -14.22
C GLN A 292 1.92 20.39 -13.06
N GLU A 293 1.78 19.05 -13.07
CA GLU A 293 2.37 18.18 -12.06
C GLU A 293 3.90 18.31 -12.03
N SER A 294 4.55 18.34 -13.20
CA SER A 294 6.01 18.53 -13.31
C SER A 294 6.44 19.90 -12.79
N ALA A 295 5.73 20.96 -13.14
CA ALA A 295 6.03 22.32 -12.67
C ALA A 295 5.95 22.44 -11.15
N LEU A 296 4.98 21.75 -10.52
CA LEU A 296 4.88 21.69 -9.05
C LEU A 296 6.05 20.90 -8.42
N ASP A 297 6.47 19.81 -9.05
CA ASP A 297 7.64 19.04 -8.60
C ASP A 297 8.92 19.90 -8.70
N ASP A 298 9.11 20.66 -9.79
CA ASP A 298 10.24 21.57 -9.99
C ASP A 298 10.24 22.73 -8.99
N GLU A 299 9.06 23.24 -8.62
CA GLU A 299 8.92 24.28 -7.60
C GLU A 299 9.35 23.76 -6.22
N VAL A 300 8.90 22.58 -5.83
CA VAL A 300 9.29 21.93 -4.58
C VAL A 300 10.81 21.69 -4.54
N GLU A 301 11.38 21.21 -5.65
CA GLU A 301 12.83 21.00 -5.79
C GLU A 301 13.62 22.29 -5.65
N ARG A 302 13.13 23.38 -6.23
CA ARG A 302 13.78 24.71 -6.12
C ARG A 302 13.78 25.24 -4.68
N HIS A 303 12.69 25.02 -3.93
CA HIS A 303 12.55 25.52 -2.56
C HIS A 303 13.24 24.62 -1.52
N HIS A 304 13.28 23.31 -1.75
CA HIS A 304 13.71 22.33 -0.74
C HIS A 304 14.90 21.46 -1.18
N GLY A 305 15.44 21.66 -2.38
CA GLY A 305 16.48 20.81 -2.95
C GLY A 305 17.76 20.72 -2.11
N SER A 306 18.15 21.80 -1.43
CA SER A 306 19.28 21.79 -0.49
C SER A 306 18.98 20.95 0.75
N VAL A 307 17.78 21.05 1.31
CA VAL A 307 17.33 20.21 2.44
C VAL A 307 17.33 18.74 2.03
N PHE A 308 16.88 18.44 0.80
CA PHE A 308 16.88 17.07 0.27
C PHE A 308 18.30 16.53 0.10
N ALA A 309 19.23 17.33 -0.42
CA ALA A 309 20.64 16.93 -0.55
C ALA A 309 21.23 16.54 0.81
N HIS A 310 21.14 17.44 1.81
CA HIS A 310 21.63 17.16 3.16
C HIS A 310 20.97 15.94 3.81
N ALA A 311 19.65 15.73 3.57
CA ALA A 311 18.95 14.56 4.09
C ALA A 311 19.42 13.26 3.43
N LEU A 312 19.72 13.28 2.11
CA LEU A 312 20.25 12.14 1.38
C LEU A 312 21.67 11.80 1.78
N ASP A 313 22.53 12.82 1.99
CA ASP A 313 23.90 12.63 2.51
C ASP A 313 23.84 11.97 3.90
N TRP A 314 23.01 12.51 4.79
CA TRP A 314 22.79 11.91 6.10
C TRP A 314 22.27 10.46 6.00
N ALA A 315 21.36 10.19 5.08
CA ALA A 315 20.81 8.85 4.90
C ALA A 315 21.88 7.84 4.46
N ALA A 316 22.81 8.26 3.59
CA ALA A 316 23.96 7.45 3.18
C ALA A 316 24.89 7.16 4.36
N GLU A 317 25.22 8.18 5.17
CA GLU A 317 26.05 8.05 6.39
C GLU A 317 25.37 7.15 7.45
N ALA A 318 24.04 7.26 7.60
CA ALA A 318 23.24 6.43 8.50
C ALA A 318 23.03 5.00 7.99
N GLY A 319 23.50 4.65 6.78
CA GLY A 319 23.39 3.32 6.20
C GLY A 319 21.97 2.94 5.78
N LEU A 320 21.10 3.93 5.44
CA LEU A 320 19.78 3.68 4.89
C LEU A 320 19.89 3.06 3.49
N ARG A 321 18.99 2.14 3.17
CA ARG A 321 19.03 1.36 1.92
C ARG A 321 17.71 1.46 1.19
N PHE A 322 17.77 1.96 -0.04
CA PHE A 322 16.60 2.14 -0.90
C PHE A 322 16.62 1.14 -2.06
N SER A 323 16.77 -0.14 -1.73
CA SER A 323 16.77 -1.23 -2.70
C SER A 323 16.16 -2.49 -2.12
N LEU A 324 15.64 -3.36 -3.00
CA LEU A 324 15.08 -4.66 -2.63
C LEU A 324 16.15 -5.76 -2.49
N SER A 325 17.41 -5.45 -2.78
CA SER A 325 18.52 -6.39 -2.60
C SER A 325 18.71 -6.65 -1.10
N GLN A 326 18.63 -7.91 -0.69
CA GLN A 326 19.03 -8.27 0.68
C GLN A 326 20.53 -8.00 0.85
N PRO A 327 20.98 -7.50 2.01
CA PRO A 327 22.40 -7.49 2.32
C PRO A 327 22.87 -8.94 2.29
N THR A 328 23.97 -9.20 1.61
CA THR A 328 24.73 -10.45 1.81
C THR A 328 24.96 -10.58 3.31
N PRO A 329 24.53 -11.66 3.97
CA PRO A 329 24.83 -11.84 5.38
C PRO A 329 26.34 -11.71 5.54
N PRO A 330 26.84 -11.03 6.59
CA PRO A 330 28.28 -11.03 6.85
C PRO A 330 28.73 -12.50 6.94
N ASP A 331 29.82 -12.81 6.25
CA ASP A 331 30.42 -14.12 6.34
C ASP A 331 30.49 -14.51 7.81
N ARG A 332 29.85 -15.61 8.17
CA ARG A 332 30.01 -16.16 9.50
C ARG A 332 31.47 -16.54 9.58
N GLU A 333 32.25 -15.71 10.25
CA GLU A 333 33.59 -16.13 10.70
C GLU A 333 33.38 -17.43 11.47
N THR A 334 33.89 -18.50 10.88
CA THR A 334 33.93 -19.87 11.41
C THR A 334 34.89 -19.94 12.58
#